data_538db04f113ae951c855c3faffbae3ee
#
_entry.id   538db04f113ae951c855c3faffbae3ee
#
_cell.length_a   1.000
_cell.length_b   1.000
_cell.length_c   1.000
_cell.angle_alpha   90.00
_cell.angle_beta   90.00
_cell.angle_gamma   90.00
#
_symmetry.space_group_name_H-M   'P 1'
#
loop_
_entity.id
_entity.type
_entity.pdbx_description
1 polymer ?
#
loop_
_entity_poly.entity_id
_entity_poly.type
_entity_poly.pdbx_seq_one_letter_code
_entity_poly.pdbx_strand_id
1 'polypeptide(L)'
;MGNGFYNDNMVLWNDKLSAWKDKLKLTAVLEIIYKTGEQDFIYSDNSWRCTEGAVIYNHVRQGECCNARLRRTGFDCPDYDDADWEYAVYAHEPGGLLEAADMPPVRIKRRLKSISFKNGVYDFGENISGRARIKVCGEPGQRIKLTYDELLDENGKPVGNCSVYAREESDLWNQDVFICSGKEEEFYPQFCYHCFRYVMAENAPKGFEIEAEVFHTDLKQIGSFESSDDMLNKIHAASVRSTLSNYMWMPTDYPHREQLGWTGDAQLSSQQVLMNFDASKAYAKWMNDFKDAQRPNGQLPGIIPSAGWGYNWGCGPSFDSALLIIPYNVYINTGSDKLIRDMWDNMVLYMGYFERMSIDGIADFGLGDWMPVREPSCPRAVTDTAYLYADLTMMSEMAEIISESSEMWKEKAETVKQAWRDRFLHDAGLEGYQTF
;
A
#
# COMPACT_ATOMS: atom_id res chain seq x y z
N MET A 1 13.61 15.33 3.17
CA MET A 1 13.08 14.00 3.53
C MET A 1 11.61 14.17 3.87
N GLY A 2 10.74 13.21 3.49
CA GLY A 2 9.33 13.18 3.88
C GLY A 2 9.11 12.26 5.08
N ASN A 3 8.03 12.49 5.83
CA ASN A 3 7.70 11.72 7.02
C ASN A 3 7.38 10.24 6.72
N GLY A 4 6.70 9.96 5.61
CA GLY A 4 6.22 8.62 5.29
C GLY A 4 5.39 8.02 6.42
N PHE A 5 5.44 6.69 6.57
CA PHE A 5 4.86 5.99 7.71
C PHE A 5 5.77 6.01 8.96
N TYR A 6 7.07 6.30 8.80
CA TYR A 6 8.04 6.24 9.88
C TYR A 6 7.90 7.37 10.90
N ASN A 7 7.57 8.58 10.45
CA ASN A 7 7.34 9.75 11.28
C ASN A 7 5.92 10.31 11.08
N ASP A 8 4.95 9.42 10.99
CA ASP A 8 3.55 9.77 10.85
C ASP A 8 2.97 10.20 12.20
N ASN A 9 2.42 11.41 12.27
CA ASN A 9 1.82 11.97 13.48
C ASN A 9 0.38 11.50 13.70
N MET A 10 -0.26 11.01 12.65
CA MET A 10 -1.58 10.43 12.73
C MET A 10 -1.52 8.97 12.37
N VAL A 11 -2.12 8.16 13.18
CA VAL A 11 -2.23 6.78 12.90
C VAL A 11 -3.65 6.33 13.00
N LEU A 12 -3.97 5.54 12.03
CA LEU A 12 -5.21 4.82 12.00
C LEU A 12 -5.26 3.87 13.19
N TRP A 13 -6.33 3.94 13.92
CA TRP A 13 -6.80 3.03 14.97
C TRP A 13 -5.93 2.85 16.23
N ASN A 14 -4.64 2.74 16.17
CA ASN A 14 -3.87 2.58 17.41
C ASN A 14 -2.37 2.82 17.29
N ASP A 15 -1.99 4.07 17.16
CA ASP A 15 -0.64 4.52 16.94
C ASP A 15 0.32 4.45 18.06
N LYS A 16 -0.21 4.52 19.24
CA LYS A 16 0.61 4.50 20.45
C LYS A 16 1.45 3.23 20.58
N LEU A 17 1.15 2.22 19.77
CA LEU A 17 1.86 0.94 19.75
C LEU A 17 2.98 0.85 18.72
N SER A 18 3.20 1.87 17.89
CA SER A 18 4.27 1.87 16.89
C SER A 18 5.63 2.08 17.54
N ALA A 19 6.26 1.02 17.97
CA ALA A 19 7.57 1.06 18.61
C ALA A 19 8.70 1.57 17.72
N TRP A 20 8.51 1.54 16.39
CA TRP A 20 9.50 1.93 15.38
C TRP A 20 9.39 3.39 14.91
N LYS A 21 8.37 4.14 15.33
CA LYS A 21 8.23 5.56 14.98
C LYS A 21 9.31 6.40 15.65
N ASP A 22 9.97 7.23 14.84
CA ASP A 22 11.00 8.14 15.34
C ASP A 22 11.17 9.34 14.39
N LYS A 23 12.04 10.28 14.77
CA LYS A 23 12.45 11.39 13.92
C LYS A 23 13.11 10.89 12.64
N LEU A 24 12.98 11.66 11.57
CA LEU A 24 13.57 11.36 10.28
C LEU A 24 15.08 11.19 10.40
N LYS A 25 15.59 10.15 9.77
CA LYS A 25 17.01 9.79 9.73
C LYS A 25 17.41 9.49 8.29
N LEU A 26 18.66 9.73 7.96
CA LEU A 26 19.25 9.38 6.68
C LEU A 26 20.53 8.57 6.94
N THR A 27 20.65 7.45 6.23
CA THR A 27 21.95 6.82 6.00
C THR A 27 22.16 6.75 4.50
N ALA A 28 23.36 7.06 4.05
CA ALA A 28 23.72 7.02 2.64
C ALA A 28 25.16 6.52 2.47
N VAL A 29 25.34 5.67 1.46
CA VAL A 29 26.66 5.20 1.01
C VAL A 29 26.69 5.38 -0.51
N LEU A 30 27.71 6.07 -1.00
CA LEU A 30 28.01 6.15 -2.41
C LEU A 30 29.25 5.32 -2.69
N GLU A 31 29.11 4.26 -3.46
CA GLU A 31 30.20 3.46 -4.00
C GLU A 31 30.56 3.97 -5.40
N ILE A 32 31.82 4.30 -5.60
CA ILE A 32 32.36 4.74 -6.88
C ILE A 32 33.31 3.67 -7.38
N ILE A 33 32.98 3.04 -8.49
CA ILE A 33 33.77 2.02 -9.15
C ILE A 33 34.45 2.65 -10.36
N TYR A 34 35.78 2.84 -10.31
CA TYR A 34 36.56 3.40 -11.41
C TYR A 34 36.78 2.37 -12.52
N LYS A 35 37.03 2.82 -13.74
CA LYS A 35 37.37 1.95 -14.87
C LYS A 35 38.63 1.10 -14.64
N THR A 36 39.47 1.51 -13.71
CA THR A 36 40.67 0.78 -13.27
C THR A 36 40.33 -0.43 -12.36
N GLY A 37 39.12 -0.51 -11.84
CA GLY A 37 38.66 -1.48 -10.84
C GLY A 37 38.88 -1.01 -9.39
N GLU A 38 39.46 0.16 -9.19
CA GLU A 38 39.55 0.80 -7.87
C GLU A 38 38.16 1.22 -7.40
N GLN A 39 37.95 1.25 -6.08
CA GLN A 39 36.69 1.60 -5.45
C GLN A 39 36.88 2.65 -4.37
N ASP A 40 36.03 3.66 -4.36
CA ASP A 40 35.94 4.65 -3.29
C ASP A 40 34.51 4.59 -2.66
N PHE A 41 34.44 4.89 -1.38
CA PHE A 41 33.18 4.94 -0.63
C PHE A 41 33.05 6.29 0.07
N ILE A 42 31.88 6.90 -0.11
CA ILE A 42 31.48 8.12 0.61
C ILE A 42 30.30 7.76 1.50
N TYR A 43 30.45 7.93 2.80
CA TYR A 43 29.43 7.66 3.80
C TYR A 43 28.81 8.96 4.30
N SER A 44 27.51 8.92 4.62
CA SER A 44 26.91 9.98 5.42
C SER A 44 27.46 9.93 6.84
N ASP A 45 27.93 11.06 7.33
CA ASP A 45 28.49 11.21 8.67
C ASP A 45 28.17 12.59 9.27
N ASN A 46 28.75 12.92 10.40
CA ASN A 46 28.56 14.20 11.07
C ASN A 46 29.27 15.40 10.40
N SER A 47 30.00 15.21 9.31
CA SER A 47 30.49 16.31 8.48
C SER A 47 29.40 16.88 7.55
N TRP A 48 28.35 16.10 7.32
CA TRP A 48 27.22 16.54 6.49
C TRP A 48 26.44 17.66 7.18
N ARG A 49 25.83 18.50 6.37
CA ARG A 49 25.02 19.61 6.86
C ARG A 49 23.55 19.42 6.51
N CYS A 50 22.67 19.90 7.34
CA CYS A 50 21.24 19.81 7.19
C CYS A 50 20.53 21.12 7.55
N THR A 51 19.39 21.35 6.95
CA THR A 51 18.54 22.50 7.23
C THR A 51 17.08 22.18 6.89
N GLU A 52 16.15 22.98 7.40
CA GLU A 52 14.74 22.89 7.02
C GLU A 52 14.50 23.33 5.58
N GLY A 53 13.65 22.62 4.87
CA GLY A 53 13.27 22.89 3.48
C GLY A 53 11.96 23.64 3.33
N ALA A 54 11.52 23.83 2.07
CA ALA A 54 10.28 24.50 1.74
C ALA A 54 9.02 23.70 2.08
N VAL A 55 9.11 22.37 2.24
CA VAL A 55 8.01 21.51 2.67
C VAL A 55 7.89 21.62 4.19
N ILE A 56 6.92 22.39 4.67
CA ILE A 56 6.71 22.70 6.08
C ILE A 56 5.74 21.72 6.77
N TYR A 57 5.02 20.94 5.98
CA TYR A 57 4.16 19.85 6.44
C TYR A 57 4.07 18.78 5.36
N ASN A 58 4.10 17.53 5.73
CA ASN A 58 3.75 16.41 4.85
C ASN A 58 3.24 15.23 5.65
N HIS A 59 2.26 14.55 5.06
CA HIS A 59 1.65 13.36 5.64
C HIS A 59 1.14 12.49 4.50
N VAL A 60 1.45 11.19 4.51
CA VAL A 60 1.17 10.28 3.39
C VAL A 60 -0.30 10.29 2.95
N ARG A 61 -1.24 10.46 3.89
CA ARG A 61 -2.70 10.44 3.64
C ARG A 61 -3.36 11.80 3.61
N GLN A 62 -2.78 12.78 4.27
CA GLN A 62 -3.42 14.10 4.39
C GLN A 62 -3.05 15.02 3.25
N GLY A 63 -1.75 15.11 2.93
CA GLY A 63 -1.23 15.96 1.89
C GLY A 63 0.06 16.66 2.29
N GLU A 64 0.41 17.69 1.52
CA GLU A 64 1.65 18.42 1.66
C GLU A 64 1.41 19.94 1.69
N CYS A 65 2.16 20.64 2.56
CA CYS A 65 2.21 22.10 2.56
C CYS A 65 3.62 22.57 2.20
N CYS A 66 3.76 23.28 1.07
CA CYS A 66 5.02 23.84 0.61
C CYS A 66 4.99 25.36 0.67
N ASN A 67 5.96 25.98 1.35
CA ASN A 67 6.17 27.41 1.38
C ASN A 67 7.35 27.77 0.45
N ALA A 68 7.04 28.17 -0.77
CA ALA A 68 8.05 28.47 -1.79
C ALA A 68 9.01 29.59 -1.43
N ARG A 69 8.64 30.47 -0.49
CA ARG A 69 9.55 31.51 0.02
C ARG A 69 10.75 30.97 0.78
N LEU A 70 10.67 29.70 1.21
CA LEU A 70 11.75 28.99 1.92
C LEU A 70 12.60 28.11 0.99
N ARG A 71 12.34 28.13 -0.32
CA ARG A 71 13.14 27.38 -1.29
C ARG A 71 14.57 27.88 -1.32
N ARG A 72 15.53 26.99 -1.20
CA ARG A 72 16.95 27.26 -1.28
C ARG A 72 17.43 26.92 -2.69
N THR A 73 17.43 27.93 -3.58
CA THR A 73 17.81 27.71 -4.98
C THR A 73 19.30 27.42 -5.08
N GLY A 74 19.66 26.37 -5.84
CA GLY A 74 21.06 25.99 -6.10
C GLY A 74 21.71 25.15 -5.03
N PHE A 75 20.96 24.67 -4.01
CA PHE A 75 21.53 23.81 -2.94
C PHE A 75 22.12 22.48 -3.46
N ASP A 76 21.75 22.08 -4.67
CA ASP A 76 22.21 20.90 -5.39
C ASP A 76 23.33 21.20 -6.40
N CYS A 77 23.84 22.45 -6.40
CA CYS A 77 24.97 22.84 -7.25
C CYS A 77 26.29 22.77 -6.50
N PRO A 78 27.42 22.48 -7.20
CA PRO A 78 28.74 22.64 -6.63
C PRO A 78 28.94 24.07 -6.11
N ASP A 79 29.72 24.19 -5.05
CA ASP A 79 30.10 25.49 -4.44
C ASP A 79 28.93 26.26 -3.79
N TYR A 80 27.79 25.60 -3.50
CA TYR A 80 26.73 26.19 -2.71
C TYR A 80 27.22 26.55 -1.31
N ASP A 81 26.97 27.77 -0.86
CA ASP A 81 27.32 28.20 0.51
C ASP A 81 26.28 27.66 1.51
N ASP A 82 26.64 26.63 2.23
CA ASP A 82 25.86 25.98 3.30
C ASP A 82 26.39 26.32 4.71
N ALA A 83 27.15 27.39 4.86
CA ALA A 83 27.80 27.74 6.12
C ALA A 83 26.80 28.02 7.27
N ASP A 84 25.56 28.42 6.93
CA ASP A 84 24.46 28.63 7.86
C ASP A 84 23.68 27.36 8.24
N TRP A 85 24.02 26.20 7.63
CA TRP A 85 23.36 24.95 7.94
C TRP A 85 23.97 24.27 9.16
N GLU A 86 23.15 23.53 9.90
CA GLU A 86 23.60 22.77 11.06
C GLU A 86 24.32 21.49 10.63
N TYR A 87 25.28 21.04 11.46
CA TYR A 87 25.88 19.72 11.24
C TYR A 87 24.93 18.59 11.60
N ALA A 88 24.95 17.54 10.81
CA ALA A 88 24.23 16.32 11.12
C ALA A 88 24.74 15.70 12.43
N VAL A 89 23.84 15.07 13.16
CA VAL A 89 24.15 14.36 14.39
C VAL A 89 23.92 12.88 14.24
N TYR A 90 24.74 12.06 14.88
CA TYR A 90 24.51 10.61 14.89
C TYR A 90 23.19 10.30 15.60
N ALA A 91 22.45 9.37 15.01
CA ALA A 91 21.20 8.84 15.53
C ALA A 91 21.27 7.32 15.63
N HIS A 92 20.47 6.73 16.53
CA HIS A 92 20.35 5.28 16.56
C HIS A 92 19.76 4.77 15.25
N GLU A 93 20.35 3.71 14.74
CA GLU A 93 19.87 3.01 13.56
C GLU A 93 18.50 2.40 13.82
N PRO A 94 17.63 2.29 12.80
CA PRO A 94 16.34 1.60 12.94
C PRO A 94 16.51 0.08 13.11
N GLY A 95 17.71 -0.45 12.94
CA GLY A 95 18.00 -1.88 12.87
C GLY A 95 17.74 -2.45 11.47
N GLY A 96 18.12 -3.72 11.28
CA GLY A 96 17.94 -4.41 10.00
C GLY A 96 19.18 -4.39 9.11
N LEU A 97 19.08 -5.01 7.95
CA LEU A 97 20.11 -5.09 6.93
C LEU A 97 19.80 -4.14 5.78
N LEU A 98 20.85 -3.54 5.20
CA LEU A 98 20.71 -2.80 3.95
C LEU A 98 20.66 -3.80 2.80
N GLU A 99 19.56 -3.81 2.09
CA GLU A 99 19.37 -4.67 0.92
C GLU A 99 19.07 -3.83 -0.33
N ALA A 100 19.40 -4.39 -1.50
CA ALA A 100 19.05 -3.77 -2.76
C ALA A 100 17.52 -3.85 -2.98
N ALA A 101 16.90 -2.73 -3.33
CA ALA A 101 15.48 -2.71 -3.71
C ALA A 101 15.29 -3.39 -5.07
N ASP A 102 14.84 -4.65 -5.08
CA ASP A 102 14.58 -5.43 -6.31
C ASP A 102 13.08 -5.47 -6.68
N MET A 103 12.35 -4.43 -6.42
CA MET A 103 10.99 -4.27 -6.88
C MET A 103 10.85 -3.11 -7.88
N PRO A 104 9.85 -3.15 -8.78
CA PRO A 104 9.60 -2.03 -9.68
C PRO A 104 9.35 -0.73 -8.90
N PRO A 105 10.01 0.39 -9.26
CA PRO A 105 9.80 1.65 -8.57
C PRO A 105 8.43 2.27 -8.89
N VAL A 106 7.98 3.20 -8.07
CA VAL A 106 6.84 4.06 -8.42
C VAL A 106 7.25 5.03 -9.52
N ARG A 107 6.46 5.13 -10.59
CA ARG A 107 6.74 6.01 -11.74
C ARG A 107 5.50 6.76 -12.19
N ILE A 108 5.70 8.00 -12.66
CA ILE A 108 4.68 8.75 -13.38
C ILE A 108 4.46 8.06 -14.72
N LYS A 109 3.24 7.61 -14.95
CA LYS A 109 2.84 6.88 -16.16
C LYS A 109 2.16 7.75 -17.19
N ARG A 110 1.37 8.73 -16.74
CA ARG A 110 0.60 9.62 -17.59
C ARG A 110 0.43 10.99 -16.93
N ARG A 111 0.21 12.01 -17.78
CA ARG A 111 -0.28 13.31 -17.35
C ARG A 111 -1.62 13.57 -18.01
N LEU A 112 -2.58 14.05 -17.25
CA LEU A 112 -3.93 14.32 -17.70
C LEU A 112 -4.20 15.82 -17.61
N LYS A 113 -4.77 16.38 -18.66
CA LYS A 113 -5.37 17.71 -18.63
C LYS A 113 -6.80 17.58 -18.14
N SER A 114 -7.29 18.60 -17.45
CA SER A 114 -8.71 18.65 -17.10
C SER A 114 -9.58 18.69 -18.34
N ILE A 115 -10.67 17.92 -18.33
CA ILE A 115 -11.67 17.89 -19.41
C ILE A 115 -12.75 18.97 -19.22
N SER A 116 -12.91 19.45 -18.00
CA SER A 116 -13.82 20.56 -17.67
C SER A 116 -13.36 21.33 -16.44
N PHE A 117 -13.81 22.58 -16.34
CA PHE A 117 -13.59 23.46 -15.20
C PHE A 117 -14.88 24.19 -14.86
N LYS A 118 -15.33 24.10 -13.60
CA LYS A 118 -16.52 24.79 -13.13
C LYS A 118 -16.39 25.14 -11.65
N ASN A 119 -16.65 26.39 -11.27
CA ASN A 119 -16.67 26.86 -9.87
C ASN A 119 -15.41 26.50 -9.04
N GLY A 120 -14.23 26.58 -9.66
CA GLY A 120 -12.96 26.24 -9.00
C GLY A 120 -12.61 24.74 -9.03
N VAL A 121 -13.47 23.89 -9.58
CA VAL A 121 -13.29 22.45 -9.67
C VAL A 121 -12.86 22.03 -11.06
N TYR A 122 -11.78 21.28 -11.15
CA TYR A 122 -11.24 20.65 -12.35
C TYR A 122 -11.62 19.18 -12.37
N ASP A 123 -12.22 18.70 -13.47
CA ASP A 123 -12.55 17.28 -13.71
C ASP A 123 -11.50 16.67 -14.65
N PHE A 124 -10.83 15.62 -14.24
CA PHE A 124 -9.84 14.90 -15.05
C PHE A 124 -10.43 13.72 -15.84
N GLY A 125 -11.73 13.48 -15.72
CA GLY A 125 -12.48 12.51 -16.54
C GLY A 125 -12.41 11.07 -16.07
N GLU A 126 -11.44 10.72 -15.24
CA GLU A 126 -11.25 9.38 -14.67
C GLU A 126 -10.74 9.45 -13.23
N ASN A 127 -11.07 8.44 -12.42
CA ASN A 127 -10.52 8.29 -11.09
C ASN A 127 -9.12 7.68 -11.17
N ILE A 128 -8.14 8.31 -10.50
CA ILE A 128 -6.72 7.98 -10.57
C ILE A 128 -6.07 8.01 -9.20
N SER A 129 -4.98 7.27 -9.03
CA SER A 129 -4.01 7.53 -7.97
C SER A 129 -2.86 8.37 -8.50
N GLY A 130 -2.53 9.44 -7.77
CA GLY A 130 -1.54 10.39 -8.23
C GLY A 130 -1.52 11.69 -7.45
N ARG A 131 -1.20 12.78 -8.16
CA ARG A 131 -1.13 14.13 -7.58
C ARG A 131 -1.46 15.20 -8.62
N ALA A 132 -1.84 16.37 -8.17
CA ALA A 132 -1.87 17.53 -9.03
C ALA A 132 -0.46 18.13 -9.20
N ARG A 133 -0.18 18.63 -10.40
CA ARG A 133 0.95 19.48 -10.73
C ARG A 133 0.42 20.82 -11.17
N ILE A 134 0.87 21.89 -10.54
CA ILE A 134 0.42 23.25 -10.86
C ILE A 134 1.59 24.12 -11.33
N LYS A 135 1.26 25.06 -12.24
CA LYS A 135 2.10 26.21 -12.57
C LYS A 135 1.39 27.46 -12.14
N VAL A 136 2.10 28.35 -11.48
CA VAL A 136 1.48 29.48 -10.84
C VAL A 136 2.45 30.65 -10.69
N CYS A 137 1.92 31.88 -10.84
CA CYS A 137 2.58 33.10 -10.43
C CYS A 137 1.58 33.89 -9.57
N GLY A 138 1.71 33.72 -8.24
CA GLY A 138 0.84 34.38 -7.26
C GLY A 138 1.58 35.45 -6.46
N GLU A 139 0.85 36.27 -5.69
CA GLU A 139 1.46 37.23 -4.77
C GLU A 139 2.30 36.54 -3.68
N PRO A 140 3.39 37.17 -3.19
CA PRO A 140 4.17 36.61 -2.11
C PRO A 140 3.31 36.30 -0.88
N GLY A 141 3.29 35.04 -0.44
CA GLY A 141 2.47 34.57 0.69
C GLY A 141 1.04 34.16 0.32
N GLN A 142 0.61 34.31 -0.92
CA GLN A 142 -0.69 33.82 -1.38
C GLN A 142 -0.73 32.28 -1.21
N ARG A 143 -1.79 31.82 -0.55
CA ARG A 143 -2.01 30.39 -0.26
C ARG A 143 -3.00 29.83 -1.28
N ILE A 144 -2.57 28.87 -2.06
CA ILE A 144 -3.40 28.07 -2.96
C ILE A 144 -3.66 26.75 -2.25
N LYS A 145 -4.94 26.40 -2.11
CA LYS A 145 -5.35 25.12 -1.54
C LYS A 145 -5.93 24.24 -2.64
N LEU A 146 -5.44 23.01 -2.74
CA LEU A 146 -5.95 21.96 -3.62
C LEU A 146 -6.67 20.92 -2.77
N THR A 147 -7.94 20.67 -3.06
CA THR A 147 -8.74 19.64 -2.40
C THR A 147 -9.09 18.57 -3.42
N TYR A 148 -8.77 17.32 -3.11
CA TYR A 148 -8.93 16.18 -3.99
C TYR A 148 -10.13 15.34 -3.58
N ASP A 149 -10.89 14.80 -4.55
CA ASP A 149 -11.96 13.85 -4.28
C ASP A 149 -12.30 12.99 -5.51
N GLU A 150 -12.89 11.85 -5.24
CA GLU A 150 -13.45 10.94 -6.25
C GLU A 150 -14.83 11.38 -6.72
N LEU A 151 -15.58 12.05 -5.84
CA LEU A 151 -16.97 12.44 -6.05
C LEU A 151 -17.21 13.93 -5.73
N LEU A 152 -18.26 14.46 -6.30
CA LEU A 152 -18.78 15.80 -5.98
C LEU A 152 -20.14 15.69 -5.28
N ASP A 153 -20.40 16.63 -4.38
CA ASP A 153 -21.71 16.81 -3.75
C ASP A 153 -22.73 17.40 -4.73
N GLU A 154 -23.94 17.59 -4.28
CA GLU A 154 -25.04 18.21 -5.05
C GLU A 154 -24.73 19.66 -5.52
N ASN A 155 -23.81 20.35 -4.87
CA ASN A 155 -23.37 21.69 -5.22
C ASN A 155 -22.15 21.70 -6.17
N GLY A 156 -21.67 20.50 -6.55
CA GLY A 156 -20.50 20.33 -7.41
C GLY A 156 -19.16 20.61 -6.70
N LYS A 157 -19.08 20.39 -5.39
CA LYS A 157 -17.86 20.49 -4.59
C LYS A 157 -17.38 19.10 -4.15
N PRO A 158 -16.09 18.91 -3.89
CA PRO A 158 -15.57 17.70 -3.27
C PRO A 158 -16.38 17.31 -2.04
N VAL A 159 -16.78 16.05 -1.94
CA VAL A 159 -17.64 15.53 -0.85
C VAL A 159 -16.92 15.58 0.49
N GLY A 160 -15.59 15.48 0.50
CA GLY A 160 -14.78 15.47 1.70
C GLY A 160 -14.95 14.22 2.58
N ASN A 161 -15.51 13.14 2.02
CA ASN A 161 -15.90 11.94 2.77
C ASN A 161 -14.71 11.01 3.10
N CYS A 162 -13.52 11.56 3.30
CA CYS A 162 -12.38 10.84 3.84
C CYS A 162 -12.41 10.69 5.36
N SER A 163 -13.47 11.16 5.98
CA SER A 163 -13.61 11.41 7.41
C SER A 163 -13.66 10.18 8.33
N VAL A 164 -13.48 8.96 7.80
CA VAL A 164 -13.42 7.76 8.68
C VAL A 164 -12.32 7.91 9.75
N TYR A 165 -11.37 8.80 9.53
CA TYR A 165 -10.22 9.02 10.42
C TYR A 165 -9.86 10.48 10.64
N ALA A 166 -10.70 11.42 10.23
CA ALA A 166 -10.51 12.83 10.55
C ALA A 166 -10.59 13.02 12.05
N ARG A 167 -9.45 12.99 12.74
CA ARG A 167 -9.31 13.58 14.05
C ARG A 167 -9.03 15.07 13.88
N GLU A 168 -9.63 15.85 14.73
CA GLU A 168 -9.80 17.29 14.71
C GLU A 168 -8.53 18.16 14.62
N GLU A 169 -7.34 17.59 14.45
CA GLU A 169 -6.08 18.31 14.58
C GLU A 169 -5.45 18.79 13.27
N SER A 170 -5.96 18.39 12.10
CA SER A 170 -5.46 18.94 10.84
C SER A 170 -6.59 19.30 9.88
N ASP A 171 -6.57 20.54 9.41
CA ASP A 171 -7.43 21.03 8.34
C ASP A 171 -7.08 20.46 6.95
N LEU A 172 -6.11 19.54 6.88
CA LEU A 172 -5.50 19.08 5.64
C LEU A 172 -5.80 17.59 5.38
N TRP A 173 -7.03 17.23 5.14
CA TRP A 173 -7.33 15.86 4.69
C TRP A 173 -7.56 15.85 3.16
N ASN A 174 -6.79 15.01 2.43
CA ASN A 174 -6.75 15.03 0.96
C ASN A 174 -6.58 16.44 0.39
N GLN A 175 -5.65 17.20 0.95
CA GLN A 175 -5.43 18.58 0.57
C GLN A 175 -3.95 18.89 0.49
N ASP A 176 -3.57 19.63 -0.55
CA ASP A 176 -2.25 20.23 -0.63
C ASP A 176 -2.36 21.74 -0.55
N VAL A 177 -1.34 22.35 0.05
CA VAL A 177 -1.24 23.81 0.16
C VAL A 177 0.08 24.29 -0.43
N PHE A 178 -0.01 25.22 -1.35
CA PHE A 178 1.15 25.92 -1.89
C PHE A 178 1.12 27.40 -1.51
N ILE A 179 2.23 27.90 -0.93
CA ILE A 179 2.40 29.30 -0.56
C ILE A 179 3.38 29.92 -1.54
N CYS A 180 2.89 30.84 -2.38
CA CYS A 180 3.66 31.47 -3.46
C CYS A 180 4.81 32.34 -2.94
N SER A 181 5.90 32.40 -3.70
CA SER A 181 7.02 33.31 -3.42
C SER A 181 6.90 34.67 -4.14
N GLY A 182 5.98 34.80 -5.09
CA GLY A 182 5.87 35.98 -5.95
C GLY A 182 6.52 35.82 -7.33
N LYS A 183 7.00 34.62 -7.64
CA LYS A 183 7.61 34.28 -8.93
C LYS A 183 6.75 33.26 -9.68
N GLU A 184 7.09 33.03 -10.95
CA GLU A 184 6.57 31.85 -11.67
C GLU A 184 7.17 30.58 -11.08
N GLU A 185 6.31 29.66 -10.66
CA GLU A 185 6.70 28.48 -9.92
C GLU A 185 5.89 27.26 -10.34
N GLU A 186 6.51 26.09 -10.19
CA GLU A 186 5.82 24.82 -10.23
C GLU A 186 5.74 24.21 -8.83
N PHE A 187 4.62 23.57 -8.55
CA PHE A 187 4.44 22.77 -7.35
C PHE A 187 3.74 21.46 -7.68
N TYR A 188 4.16 20.43 -7.02
CA TYR A 188 3.52 19.12 -6.89
C TYR A 188 3.97 18.51 -5.57
N PRO A 189 3.08 17.83 -4.82
CA PRO A 189 3.48 17.17 -3.58
C PRO A 189 4.48 16.06 -3.85
N GLN A 190 5.47 15.90 -2.98
CA GLN A 190 6.57 14.95 -3.14
C GLN A 190 6.43 13.72 -2.24
N PHE A 191 5.75 13.87 -1.11
CA PHE A 191 5.72 12.89 -0.03
C PHE A 191 4.33 12.32 0.28
N CYS A 192 3.36 12.55 -0.60
CA CYS A 192 2.02 12.00 -0.52
C CYS A 192 1.47 11.72 -1.92
N TYR A 193 0.35 11.00 -1.95
CA TYR A 193 -0.47 10.83 -3.14
C TYR A 193 -1.94 10.83 -2.75
N HIS A 194 -2.79 11.11 -3.73
CA HIS A 194 -4.24 11.15 -3.57
C HIS A 194 -4.91 10.24 -4.58
N CYS A 195 -6.11 9.77 -4.27
CA CYS A 195 -6.99 9.16 -5.25
C CYS A 195 -8.12 10.14 -5.55
N PHE A 196 -8.28 10.48 -6.82
CA PHE A 196 -9.20 11.54 -7.20
C PHE A 196 -9.58 11.47 -8.68
N ARG A 197 -10.74 12.02 -8.97
CA ARG A 197 -11.15 12.49 -10.29
C ARG A 197 -11.20 13.99 -10.35
N TYR A 198 -11.51 14.64 -9.22
CA TYR A 198 -11.75 16.07 -9.12
C TYR A 198 -10.72 16.75 -8.24
N VAL A 199 -10.32 17.95 -8.63
CA VAL A 199 -9.48 18.83 -7.80
C VAL A 199 -10.14 20.20 -7.73
N MET A 200 -10.47 20.65 -6.53
CA MET A 200 -10.88 22.04 -6.29
C MET A 200 -9.65 22.87 -5.94
N ALA A 201 -9.43 23.94 -6.68
CA ALA A 201 -8.37 24.91 -6.42
C ALA A 201 -8.97 26.22 -5.85
N GLU A 202 -8.62 26.52 -4.60
CA GLU A 202 -9.04 27.73 -3.91
C GLU A 202 -7.93 28.78 -3.95
N ASN A 203 -8.29 30.05 -4.13
CA ASN A 203 -7.38 31.20 -4.21
C ASN A 203 -6.36 31.11 -5.35
N ALA A 204 -6.66 30.36 -6.41
CA ALA A 204 -5.81 30.29 -7.59
C ALA A 204 -5.75 31.66 -8.31
N PRO A 205 -4.55 32.20 -8.63
CA PRO A 205 -4.41 33.45 -9.33
C PRO A 205 -4.74 33.29 -10.82
N LYS A 206 -4.84 34.44 -11.51
CA LYS A 206 -5.00 34.45 -12.97
C LYS A 206 -3.76 33.79 -13.63
N GLY A 207 -4.00 32.94 -14.62
CA GLY A 207 -2.93 32.20 -15.31
C GLY A 207 -2.51 30.92 -14.60
N PHE A 208 -3.27 30.46 -13.56
CA PHE A 208 -3.06 29.17 -12.93
C PHE A 208 -3.31 28.02 -13.91
N GLU A 209 -2.37 27.10 -13.96
CA GLU A 209 -2.47 25.88 -14.76
C GLU A 209 -2.40 24.66 -13.85
N ILE A 210 -3.13 23.60 -14.18
CA ILE A 210 -3.14 22.33 -13.44
C ILE A 210 -3.19 21.14 -14.37
N GLU A 211 -2.40 20.14 -14.07
CA GLU A 211 -2.41 18.81 -14.66
C GLU A 211 -2.47 17.76 -13.53
N ALA A 212 -2.99 16.57 -13.81
CA ALA A 212 -2.90 15.43 -12.92
C ALA A 212 -1.78 14.50 -13.38
N GLU A 213 -0.87 14.13 -12.49
CA GLU A 213 0.15 13.10 -12.69
C GLU A 213 -0.36 11.78 -12.12
N VAL A 214 -0.57 10.80 -13.00
CA VAL A 214 -0.93 9.43 -12.63
C VAL A 214 0.34 8.65 -12.37
N PHE A 215 0.49 8.08 -11.19
CA PHE A 215 1.63 7.22 -10.86
C PHE A 215 1.22 6.05 -9.96
N HIS A 216 1.98 4.99 -10.08
CA HIS A 216 1.85 3.75 -9.33
C HIS A 216 3.15 2.96 -9.46
N THR A 217 3.28 1.83 -8.75
CA THR A 217 4.37 0.88 -8.97
C THR A 217 4.42 0.46 -10.45
N ASP A 218 5.60 0.49 -11.05
CA ASP A 218 5.81 0.24 -12.48
C ASP A 218 5.69 -1.24 -12.83
N LEU A 219 4.53 -1.84 -12.52
CA LEU A 219 4.23 -3.22 -12.91
C LEU A 219 4.12 -3.30 -14.44
N LYS A 220 4.84 -4.26 -15.02
CA LYS A 220 4.77 -4.52 -16.46
C LYS A 220 3.49 -5.27 -16.78
N GLN A 221 2.64 -4.70 -17.60
CA GLN A 221 1.46 -5.41 -18.10
C GLN A 221 1.88 -6.57 -19.02
N ILE A 222 1.38 -7.77 -18.74
CA ILE A 222 1.65 -9.00 -19.49
C ILE A 222 0.39 -9.69 -20.02
N GLY A 223 -0.77 -9.34 -19.45
CA GLY A 223 -2.06 -9.87 -19.85
C GLY A 223 -2.93 -8.85 -20.58
N SER A 224 -3.83 -9.36 -21.40
CA SER A 224 -4.88 -8.59 -22.06
C SER A 224 -6.15 -9.43 -22.19
N PHE A 225 -7.29 -8.76 -22.20
CA PHE A 225 -8.59 -9.38 -22.36
C PHE A 225 -9.43 -8.56 -23.33
N GLU A 226 -10.05 -9.24 -24.27
CA GLU A 226 -11.00 -8.66 -25.22
C GLU A 226 -12.13 -9.66 -25.47
N SER A 227 -13.35 -9.18 -25.48
CA SER A 227 -14.54 -9.98 -25.79
C SER A 227 -15.52 -9.21 -26.68
N SER A 228 -16.49 -9.92 -27.26
CA SER A 228 -17.59 -9.30 -28.01
C SER A 228 -18.60 -8.58 -27.09
N ASP A 229 -18.53 -8.74 -25.79
CA ASP A 229 -19.36 -8.05 -24.80
C ASP A 229 -18.63 -6.84 -24.23
N ASP A 230 -19.12 -5.64 -24.59
CA ASP A 230 -18.56 -4.37 -24.11
C ASP A 230 -18.59 -4.22 -22.59
N MET A 231 -19.54 -4.85 -21.90
CA MET A 231 -19.63 -4.78 -20.43
C MET A 231 -18.48 -5.54 -19.79
N LEU A 232 -18.15 -6.74 -20.29
CA LEU A 232 -17.00 -7.51 -19.82
C LEU A 232 -15.68 -6.76 -20.05
N ASN A 233 -15.54 -6.12 -21.23
CA ASN A 233 -14.36 -5.30 -21.51
C ASN A 233 -14.23 -4.12 -20.53
N LYS A 234 -15.32 -3.47 -20.19
CA LYS A 234 -15.35 -2.37 -19.20
C LYS A 234 -15.03 -2.85 -17.78
N ILE A 235 -15.54 -4.01 -17.38
CA ILE A 235 -15.25 -4.62 -16.07
C ILE A 235 -13.74 -4.93 -15.98
N HIS A 236 -13.17 -5.59 -17.01
CA HIS A 236 -11.74 -5.87 -17.05
C HIS A 236 -10.89 -4.57 -16.96
N ALA A 237 -11.23 -3.55 -17.76
CA ALA A 237 -10.52 -2.28 -17.73
C ALA A 237 -10.64 -1.56 -16.38
N ALA A 238 -11.79 -1.67 -15.69
CA ALA A 238 -11.96 -1.14 -14.35
C ALA A 238 -11.10 -1.90 -13.32
N SER A 239 -11.06 -3.24 -13.39
CA SER A 239 -10.21 -4.07 -12.53
C SER A 239 -8.73 -3.75 -12.69
N VAL A 240 -8.25 -3.61 -13.93
CA VAL A 240 -6.86 -3.20 -14.23
C VAL A 240 -6.53 -1.83 -13.62
N ARG A 241 -7.42 -0.83 -13.79
CA ARG A 241 -7.22 0.49 -13.19
C ARG A 241 -7.24 0.46 -11.67
N SER A 242 -8.17 -0.29 -11.08
CA SER A 242 -8.24 -0.46 -9.62
C SER A 242 -6.96 -1.07 -9.08
N THR A 243 -6.45 -2.13 -9.71
CA THR A 243 -5.16 -2.74 -9.35
C THR A 243 -4.03 -1.71 -9.34
N LEU A 244 -3.87 -0.95 -10.42
CA LEU A 244 -2.79 0.03 -10.53
C LEU A 244 -2.96 1.16 -9.50
N SER A 245 -4.19 1.60 -9.23
CA SER A 245 -4.48 2.62 -8.22
C SER A 245 -4.17 2.16 -6.80
N ASN A 246 -4.27 0.84 -6.55
CA ASN A 246 -4.01 0.22 -5.26
C ASN A 246 -2.63 -0.44 -5.16
N TYR A 247 -1.71 -0.18 -6.09
CA TYR A 247 -0.36 -0.74 -6.02
C TYR A 247 0.68 0.37 -5.89
N MET A 248 0.99 0.73 -4.65
CA MET A 248 1.94 1.79 -4.31
C MET A 248 3.00 1.22 -3.36
N TRP A 249 4.09 0.66 -3.92
CA TRP A 249 5.14 -0.16 -3.29
C TRP A 249 4.66 -1.51 -2.73
N MET A 250 3.42 -1.59 -2.30
CA MET A 250 2.72 -2.76 -1.81
C MET A 250 1.28 -2.73 -2.33
N PRO A 251 0.55 -3.85 -2.33
CA PRO A 251 -0.88 -3.80 -2.54
C PRO A 251 -1.54 -3.07 -1.37
N THR A 252 -2.43 -2.13 -1.67
CA THR A 252 -3.20 -1.39 -0.67
C THR A 252 -4.69 -1.66 -0.83
N ASP A 253 -5.43 -1.52 0.24
CA ASP A 253 -6.88 -1.72 0.28
C ASP A 253 -7.64 -0.63 -0.45
N TYR A 254 -7.32 0.64 -0.15
CA TYR A 254 -8.07 1.78 -0.63
C TYR A 254 -7.19 3.03 -0.83
N PRO A 255 -6.99 3.51 -2.08
CA PRO A 255 -6.02 4.56 -2.36
C PRO A 255 -6.48 5.96 -1.92
N HIS A 256 -7.78 6.14 -1.63
CA HIS A 256 -8.36 7.42 -1.26
C HIS A 256 -8.21 7.74 0.23
N ARG A 257 -8.12 6.73 1.12
CA ARG A 257 -8.11 6.96 2.56
C ARG A 257 -7.17 6.10 3.39
N GLU A 258 -7.30 4.78 3.41
CA GLU A 258 -6.50 3.95 4.31
C GLU A 258 -5.07 3.77 3.84
N GLN A 259 -4.90 3.41 2.56
CA GLN A 259 -3.58 3.22 1.95
C GLN A 259 -2.72 2.21 2.73
N LEU A 260 -3.35 1.13 3.21
CA LEU A 260 -2.74 0.11 4.06
C LEU A 260 -2.62 -1.21 3.31
N GLY A 261 -1.62 -2.01 3.68
CA GLY A 261 -1.40 -3.34 3.13
C GLY A 261 -2.30 -4.39 3.77
N TRP A 262 -3.61 -4.28 3.61
CA TRP A 262 -4.55 -5.29 4.05
C TRP A 262 -4.32 -6.61 3.32
N THR A 263 -4.09 -7.67 4.09
CA THR A 263 -3.66 -8.96 3.53
C THR A 263 -4.82 -9.69 2.85
N GLY A 264 -6.04 -9.54 3.37
CA GLY A 264 -7.25 -10.09 2.76
C GLY A 264 -7.53 -9.52 1.36
N ASP A 265 -7.47 -8.20 1.21
CA ASP A 265 -7.66 -7.52 -0.07
C ASP A 265 -6.63 -7.94 -1.11
N ALA A 266 -5.37 -8.04 -0.66
CA ALA A 266 -4.27 -8.43 -1.52
C ALA A 266 -4.37 -9.89 -1.98
N GLN A 267 -4.74 -10.83 -1.09
CA GLN A 267 -4.84 -12.24 -1.47
C GLN A 267 -6.00 -12.49 -2.45
N LEU A 268 -7.16 -11.85 -2.23
CA LEU A 268 -8.32 -11.96 -3.12
C LEU A 268 -8.03 -11.43 -4.53
N SER A 269 -7.22 -10.38 -4.64
CA SER A 269 -6.85 -9.79 -5.93
C SER A 269 -5.63 -10.43 -6.60
N SER A 270 -4.81 -11.21 -5.88
CA SER A 270 -3.48 -11.65 -6.32
C SER A 270 -3.49 -12.42 -7.64
N GLN A 271 -4.45 -13.30 -7.86
CA GLN A 271 -4.56 -14.05 -9.10
C GLN A 271 -4.87 -13.13 -10.29
N GLN A 272 -5.82 -12.21 -10.13
CA GLN A 272 -6.17 -11.22 -11.15
C GLN A 272 -4.98 -10.30 -11.45
N VAL A 273 -4.22 -9.89 -10.43
CA VAL A 273 -3.00 -9.09 -10.59
C VAL A 273 -1.97 -9.84 -11.42
N LEU A 274 -1.67 -11.10 -11.08
CA LEU A 274 -0.67 -11.91 -11.75
C LEU A 274 -1.07 -12.31 -13.18
N MET A 275 -2.35 -12.42 -13.48
CA MET A 275 -2.83 -12.63 -14.86
C MET A 275 -2.63 -11.40 -15.75
N ASN A 276 -2.64 -10.21 -15.19
CA ASN A 276 -2.52 -8.96 -15.94
C ASN A 276 -1.12 -8.36 -15.91
N PHE A 277 -0.36 -8.58 -14.81
CA PHE A 277 0.92 -7.93 -14.57
C PHE A 277 2.01 -8.90 -14.12
N ASP A 278 3.24 -8.63 -14.51
CA ASP A 278 4.41 -9.24 -13.87
C ASP A 278 4.64 -8.57 -12.51
N ALA A 279 3.96 -9.11 -11.51
CA ALA A 279 4.02 -8.64 -10.13
C ALA A 279 4.87 -9.54 -9.22
N SER A 280 5.56 -10.55 -9.76
CA SER A 280 6.29 -11.57 -8.99
C SER A 280 7.33 -10.96 -8.05
N LYS A 281 8.14 -10.00 -8.52
CA LYS A 281 9.13 -9.30 -7.69
C LYS A 281 8.50 -8.41 -6.63
N ALA A 282 7.41 -7.74 -6.95
CA ALA A 282 6.69 -6.89 -6.03
C ALA A 282 6.06 -7.71 -4.89
N TYR A 283 5.46 -8.87 -5.21
CA TYR A 283 4.99 -9.81 -4.21
C TYR A 283 6.13 -10.43 -3.39
N ALA A 284 7.25 -10.81 -4.02
CA ALA A 284 8.40 -11.35 -3.30
C ALA A 284 8.94 -10.34 -2.26
N LYS A 285 9.04 -9.05 -2.61
CA LYS A 285 9.38 -8.00 -1.65
C LYS A 285 8.37 -7.93 -0.51
N TRP A 286 7.09 -7.92 -0.82
CA TRP A 286 6.05 -7.80 0.22
C TRP A 286 5.99 -9.04 1.12
N MET A 287 6.29 -10.24 0.62
CA MET A 287 6.42 -11.44 1.44
C MET A 287 7.57 -11.36 2.46
N ASN A 288 8.63 -10.60 2.19
CA ASN A 288 9.63 -10.32 3.22
C ASN A 288 9.06 -9.48 4.38
N ASP A 289 8.15 -8.54 4.09
CA ASP A 289 7.45 -7.80 5.14
C ASP A 289 6.56 -8.73 6.02
N PHE A 290 6.05 -9.85 5.46
CA PHE A 290 5.38 -10.90 6.25
C PHE A 290 6.32 -11.60 7.22
N LYS A 291 7.56 -11.90 6.81
CA LYS A 291 8.57 -12.47 7.71
C LYS A 291 8.83 -11.56 8.90
N ASP A 292 9.01 -10.27 8.63
CA ASP A 292 9.27 -9.26 9.65
C ASP A 292 8.09 -9.06 10.60
N ALA A 293 6.85 -9.20 10.10
CA ALA A 293 5.64 -9.04 10.89
C ALA A 293 5.22 -10.31 11.64
N GLN A 294 5.67 -11.50 11.23
CA GLN A 294 5.26 -12.76 11.84
C GLN A 294 5.81 -12.91 13.26
N ARG A 295 4.93 -13.15 14.22
CA ARG A 295 5.32 -13.41 15.61
C ARG A 295 5.92 -14.79 15.78
N PRO A 296 6.76 -15.02 16.82
CA PRO A 296 7.36 -16.34 17.09
C PRO A 296 6.36 -17.48 17.30
N ASN A 297 5.13 -17.19 17.65
CA ASN A 297 4.06 -18.17 17.74
C ASN A 297 3.36 -18.45 16.39
N GLY A 298 3.79 -17.82 15.31
CA GLY A 298 3.23 -17.97 13.96
C GLY A 298 2.14 -16.97 13.59
N GLN A 299 1.65 -16.19 14.53
CA GLN A 299 0.58 -15.24 14.31
C GLN A 299 0.99 -14.11 13.33
N LEU A 300 0.07 -13.74 12.44
CA LEU A 300 0.19 -12.62 11.51
C LEU A 300 -0.77 -11.49 11.85
N PRO A 301 -0.45 -10.25 11.49
CA PRO A 301 -1.43 -9.17 11.51
C PRO A 301 -2.17 -9.10 10.18
N GLY A 302 -3.39 -8.57 10.17
CA GLY A 302 -4.16 -8.38 8.94
C GLY A 302 -3.67 -7.23 8.05
N ILE A 303 -2.74 -6.39 8.54
CA ILE A 303 -2.11 -5.30 7.80
C ILE A 303 -0.59 -5.47 7.82
N ILE A 304 0.04 -5.49 6.66
CA ILE A 304 1.50 -5.63 6.50
C ILE A 304 2.03 -4.61 5.49
N PRO A 305 3.05 -3.79 5.85
CA PRO A 305 3.71 -3.71 7.16
C PRO A 305 2.78 -3.29 8.29
N SER A 306 3.02 -3.81 9.50
CA SER A 306 2.22 -3.52 10.66
C SER A 306 2.90 -2.51 11.58
N ALA A 307 2.10 -1.57 12.11
CA ALA A 307 2.51 -0.69 13.22
C ALA A 307 2.29 -1.33 14.60
N GLY A 308 2.23 -2.67 14.68
CA GLY A 308 1.91 -3.42 15.90
C GLY A 308 0.41 -3.64 16.09
N TRP A 309 -0.41 -3.15 15.17
CA TRP A 309 -1.85 -3.36 15.12
C TRP A 309 -2.22 -4.52 14.20
N GLY A 310 -3.41 -5.07 14.37
CA GLY A 310 -3.95 -6.09 13.47
C GLY A 310 -3.74 -7.53 13.94
N TYR A 311 -3.06 -7.76 15.08
CA TYR A 311 -2.88 -9.11 15.62
C TYR A 311 -4.07 -9.60 16.46
N ASN A 312 -4.82 -8.70 17.09
CA ASN A 312 -5.95 -9.07 17.94
C ASN A 312 -7.30 -8.81 17.26
N TRP A 313 -7.30 -7.99 16.26
CA TRP A 313 -8.43 -7.67 15.41
C TRP A 313 -7.91 -7.33 14.01
N GLY A 314 -8.68 -7.58 12.97
CA GLY A 314 -8.24 -7.34 11.59
C GLY A 314 -7.37 -8.46 11.02
N CYS A 315 -7.31 -9.61 11.67
CA CYS A 315 -6.56 -10.80 11.27
C CYS A 315 -7.51 -11.98 11.11
N GLY A 316 -6.96 -13.17 10.98
CA GLY A 316 -7.69 -14.43 10.85
C GLY A 316 -7.57 -15.02 9.45
N PRO A 317 -8.07 -16.24 9.25
CA PRO A 317 -7.77 -17.02 8.05
C PRO A 317 -8.09 -16.31 6.73
N SER A 318 -9.24 -15.64 6.65
CA SER A 318 -9.63 -14.88 5.44
C SER A 318 -8.67 -13.74 5.07
N PHE A 319 -7.76 -13.37 5.96
CA PHE A 319 -6.70 -12.37 5.74
C PHE A 319 -5.32 -13.03 5.76
N ASP A 320 -5.01 -13.77 6.80
CA ASP A 320 -3.69 -14.32 7.09
C ASP A 320 -3.23 -15.36 6.04
N SER A 321 -4.18 -16.08 5.40
CA SER A 321 -3.90 -17.05 4.32
C SER A 321 -3.23 -16.42 3.10
N ALA A 322 -3.15 -15.09 3.03
CA ALA A 322 -2.32 -14.38 2.05
C ALA A 322 -0.87 -14.91 2.03
N LEU A 323 -0.34 -15.35 3.18
CA LEU A 323 0.98 -15.96 3.30
C LEU A 323 1.15 -17.21 2.42
N LEU A 324 0.08 -17.98 2.21
CA LEU A 324 0.10 -19.20 1.39
C LEU A 324 -0.39 -18.90 -0.04
N ILE A 325 -1.52 -18.20 -0.15
CA ILE A 325 -2.21 -17.98 -1.42
C ILE A 325 -1.34 -17.19 -2.41
N ILE A 326 -0.63 -16.15 -1.94
CA ILE A 326 0.17 -15.31 -2.84
C ILE A 326 1.37 -16.07 -3.41
N PRO A 327 2.23 -16.75 -2.62
CA PRO A 327 3.30 -17.57 -3.17
C PRO A 327 2.81 -18.70 -4.10
N TYR A 328 1.68 -19.33 -3.76
CA TYR A 328 1.07 -20.33 -4.60
C TYR A 328 0.62 -19.75 -5.95
N ASN A 329 -0.07 -18.60 -5.94
CA ASN A 329 -0.49 -17.90 -7.15
C ASN A 329 0.70 -17.42 -8.00
N VAL A 330 1.79 -16.97 -7.37
CA VAL A 330 3.04 -16.65 -8.09
C VAL A 330 3.58 -17.89 -8.81
N TYR A 331 3.61 -19.04 -8.13
CA TYR A 331 4.04 -20.30 -8.76
C TYR A 331 3.14 -20.69 -9.94
N ILE A 332 1.84 -20.68 -9.76
CA ILE A 332 0.88 -21.04 -10.83
C ILE A 332 1.05 -20.16 -12.07
N ASN A 333 1.34 -18.88 -11.91
CA ASN A 333 1.45 -17.94 -13.01
C ASN A 333 2.86 -17.87 -13.62
N THR A 334 3.91 -18.26 -12.89
CA THR A 334 5.31 -18.10 -13.34
C THR A 334 6.07 -19.42 -13.50
N GLY A 335 5.61 -20.49 -12.86
CA GLY A 335 6.33 -21.77 -12.73
C GLY A 335 7.53 -21.72 -11.76
N SER A 336 7.79 -20.58 -11.10
CA SER A 336 8.90 -20.44 -10.16
C SER A 336 8.50 -20.84 -8.74
N ASP A 337 9.12 -21.85 -8.19
CA ASP A 337 8.94 -22.34 -6.82
C ASP A 337 9.74 -21.53 -5.77
N LYS A 338 10.52 -20.54 -6.22
CA LYS A 338 11.41 -19.77 -5.36
C LYS A 338 10.69 -19.14 -4.16
N LEU A 339 9.56 -18.48 -4.40
CA LEU A 339 8.85 -17.79 -3.33
C LEU A 339 8.22 -18.77 -2.33
N ILE A 340 7.79 -19.95 -2.79
CA ILE A 340 7.34 -21.04 -1.91
C ILE A 340 8.48 -21.48 -0.99
N ARG A 341 9.68 -21.75 -1.53
CA ARG A 341 10.87 -22.11 -0.75
C ARG A 341 11.27 -21.03 0.25
N ASP A 342 11.30 -19.78 -0.21
CA ASP A 342 11.68 -18.63 0.62
C ASP A 342 10.73 -18.43 1.82
N MET A 343 9.46 -18.83 1.70
CA MET A 343 8.41 -18.62 2.70
C MET A 343 8.01 -19.90 3.44
N TRP A 344 8.60 -21.05 3.11
CA TRP A 344 8.14 -22.36 3.62
C TRP A 344 8.10 -22.45 5.14
N ASP A 345 9.17 -22.06 5.81
CA ASP A 345 9.24 -22.11 7.28
C ASP A 345 8.18 -21.18 7.94
N ASN A 346 7.94 -20.03 7.33
CA ASN A 346 6.90 -19.09 7.79
C ASN A 346 5.50 -19.67 7.62
N MET A 347 5.23 -20.36 6.51
CA MET A 347 3.97 -21.06 6.26
C MET A 347 3.75 -22.19 7.26
N VAL A 348 4.76 -23.02 7.50
CA VAL A 348 4.72 -24.10 8.51
C VAL A 348 4.43 -23.53 9.90
N LEU A 349 5.10 -22.45 10.26
CA LEU A 349 4.91 -21.78 11.55
C LEU A 349 3.48 -21.21 11.70
N TYR A 350 2.96 -20.61 10.64
CA TYR A 350 1.58 -20.10 10.58
C TYR A 350 0.56 -21.23 10.70
N MET A 351 0.73 -22.34 9.97
CA MET A 351 -0.18 -23.49 10.06
C MET A 351 -0.21 -24.08 11.46
N GLY A 352 0.93 -24.11 12.16
CA GLY A 352 0.97 -24.49 13.56
C GLY A 352 0.22 -23.52 14.49
N TYR A 353 0.22 -22.23 14.20
CA TYR A 353 -0.62 -21.25 14.89
C TYR A 353 -2.10 -21.48 14.59
N PHE A 354 -2.46 -21.65 13.32
CA PHE A 354 -3.83 -21.87 12.89
C PHE A 354 -4.46 -23.12 13.54
N GLU A 355 -3.71 -24.22 13.63
CA GLU A 355 -4.16 -25.42 14.32
C GLU A 355 -4.43 -25.20 15.81
N ARG A 356 -3.55 -24.46 16.50
CA ARG A 356 -3.76 -24.14 17.92
C ARG A 356 -4.97 -23.24 18.18
N MET A 357 -5.37 -22.44 17.20
CA MET A 357 -6.56 -21.59 17.26
C MET A 357 -7.84 -22.34 16.88
N SER A 358 -7.73 -23.58 16.38
CA SER A 358 -8.86 -24.42 15.98
C SER A 358 -9.20 -25.41 17.09
N ILE A 359 -10.48 -25.74 17.21
CA ILE A 359 -10.99 -26.72 18.19
C ILE A 359 -11.69 -27.82 17.40
N ASP A 360 -11.26 -29.05 17.58
CA ASP A 360 -11.83 -30.25 16.91
C ASP A 360 -11.91 -30.07 15.37
N GLY A 361 -10.89 -29.45 14.78
CA GLY A 361 -10.83 -29.19 13.33
C GLY A 361 -11.68 -28.02 12.85
N ILE A 362 -12.32 -27.28 13.74
CA ILE A 362 -13.11 -26.08 13.42
C ILE A 362 -12.36 -24.82 13.84
N ALA A 363 -12.15 -23.91 12.90
CA ALA A 363 -11.59 -22.58 13.13
C ALA A 363 -12.70 -21.54 13.26
N ASP A 364 -12.59 -20.66 14.26
CA ASP A 364 -13.56 -19.59 14.49
C ASP A 364 -12.86 -18.38 15.16
N PHE A 365 -12.04 -17.65 14.39
CA PHE A 365 -11.36 -16.47 14.91
C PHE A 365 -11.05 -15.46 13.79
N GLY A 366 -10.87 -14.19 14.15
CA GLY A 366 -10.57 -13.14 13.19
C GLY A 366 -11.82 -12.49 12.58
N LEU A 367 -11.72 -11.97 11.37
CA LEU A 367 -12.77 -11.20 10.70
C LEU A 367 -13.81 -12.07 9.97
N GLY A 368 -13.40 -13.24 9.44
CA GLY A 368 -14.29 -14.11 8.67
C GLY A 368 -14.74 -13.47 7.35
N ASP A 369 -16.05 -13.55 7.07
CA ASP A 369 -16.70 -12.89 5.92
C ASP A 369 -16.88 -11.40 6.23
N TRP A 370 -15.83 -10.61 5.91
CA TRP A 370 -15.79 -9.18 6.19
C TRP A 370 -16.52 -8.37 5.13
N MET A 371 -17.44 -7.50 5.54
CA MET A 371 -18.23 -6.63 4.67
C MET A 371 -19.02 -7.38 3.58
N PRO A 372 -19.89 -8.33 3.97
CA PRO A 372 -20.67 -9.10 3.01
C PRO A 372 -21.60 -8.21 2.18
N VAL A 373 -21.90 -8.63 0.95
CA VAL A 373 -22.84 -7.91 0.06
C VAL A 373 -24.24 -7.87 0.63
N ARG A 374 -24.60 -8.88 1.43
CA ARG A 374 -25.93 -8.99 2.09
C ARG A 374 -25.76 -9.47 3.52
N GLU A 375 -26.48 -8.83 4.43
CA GLU A 375 -26.59 -9.31 5.81
C GLU A 375 -27.65 -10.43 5.90
N PRO A 376 -27.44 -11.40 6.80
CA PRO A 376 -26.30 -11.53 7.70
C PRO A 376 -25.06 -12.10 7.00
N SER A 377 -23.87 -11.82 7.53
CA SER A 377 -22.60 -12.40 7.05
C SER A 377 -22.59 -13.92 7.24
N CYS A 378 -21.76 -14.61 6.45
CA CYS A 378 -21.49 -16.03 6.65
C CYS A 378 -20.92 -16.26 8.06
N PRO A 379 -21.40 -17.28 8.82
CA PRO A 379 -20.82 -17.58 10.11
C PRO A 379 -19.30 -17.77 9.98
N ARG A 380 -18.56 -17.08 10.83
CA ARG A 380 -17.08 -17.06 10.78
C ARG A 380 -16.48 -18.45 10.80
N ALA A 381 -17.02 -19.36 11.64
CA ALA A 381 -16.58 -20.73 11.69
C ALA A 381 -16.68 -21.50 10.36
N VAL A 382 -17.70 -21.19 9.54
CA VAL A 382 -17.85 -21.77 8.19
C VAL A 382 -16.74 -21.29 7.27
N THR A 383 -16.54 -19.99 7.21
CA THR A 383 -15.53 -19.35 6.35
C THR A 383 -14.12 -19.74 6.79
N ASP A 384 -13.78 -19.59 8.06
CA ASP A 384 -12.44 -19.83 8.58
C ASP A 384 -12.02 -21.30 8.46
N THR A 385 -12.96 -22.24 8.71
CA THR A 385 -12.65 -23.67 8.54
C THR A 385 -12.49 -24.03 7.06
N ALA A 386 -13.20 -23.38 6.16
CA ALA A 386 -12.99 -23.54 4.71
C ALA A 386 -11.59 -23.05 4.29
N TYR A 387 -11.13 -21.91 4.84
CA TYR A 387 -9.75 -21.44 4.64
C TYR A 387 -8.73 -22.43 5.23
N LEU A 388 -8.95 -22.98 6.43
CA LEU A 388 -8.06 -24.00 7.02
C LEU A 388 -7.92 -25.21 6.09
N TYR A 389 -9.03 -25.70 5.54
CA TYR A 389 -9.01 -26.79 4.57
C TYR A 389 -8.22 -26.41 3.29
N ALA A 390 -8.47 -25.24 2.74
CA ALA A 390 -7.78 -24.75 1.55
C ALA A 390 -6.28 -24.57 1.79
N ASP A 391 -5.89 -24.00 2.91
CA ASP A 391 -4.50 -23.80 3.31
C ASP A 391 -3.76 -25.13 3.47
N LEU A 392 -4.35 -26.13 4.14
CA LEU A 392 -3.79 -27.45 4.26
C LEU A 392 -3.63 -28.15 2.91
N THR A 393 -4.59 -27.96 2.00
CA THR A 393 -4.50 -28.49 0.64
C THR A 393 -3.37 -27.82 -0.14
N MET A 394 -3.27 -26.49 -0.09
CA MET A 394 -2.16 -25.77 -0.72
C MET A 394 -0.80 -26.15 -0.12
N MET A 395 -0.70 -26.32 1.21
CA MET A 395 0.53 -26.81 1.85
C MET A 395 0.95 -28.18 1.33
N SER A 396 -0.01 -29.07 1.11
CA SER A 396 0.26 -30.38 0.52
C SER A 396 0.81 -30.27 -0.91
N GLU A 397 0.19 -29.47 -1.76
CA GLU A 397 0.63 -29.25 -3.14
C GLU A 397 1.98 -28.55 -3.19
N MET A 398 2.18 -27.50 -2.38
CA MET A 398 3.45 -26.79 -2.29
C MET A 398 4.59 -27.69 -1.77
N ALA A 399 4.31 -28.58 -0.79
CA ALA A 399 5.28 -29.55 -0.31
C ALA A 399 5.78 -30.45 -1.47
N GLU A 400 4.88 -30.96 -2.31
CA GLU A 400 5.26 -31.77 -3.48
C GLU A 400 6.11 -30.96 -4.48
N ILE A 401 5.74 -29.69 -4.73
CA ILE A 401 6.48 -28.78 -5.63
C ILE A 401 7.94 -28.62 -5.16
N ILE A 402 8.14 -28.44 -3.87
CA ILE A 402 9.50 -28.23 -3.31
C ILE A 402 10.22 -29.49 -2.85
N SER A 403 9.61 -30.65 -3.08
CA SER A 403 10.12 -31.98 -2.69
C SER A 403 10.19 -32.22 -1.18
N GLU A 404 9.25 -31.64 -0.43
CA GLU A 404 8.99 -31.93 0.99
C GLU A 404 7.87 -32.97 1.14
N SER A 405 7.66 -33.46 2.36
CA SER A 405 6.61 -34.44 2.64
C SER A 405 5.21 -33.80 2.64
N SER A 406 4.31 -34.28 1.80
CA SER A 406 2.94 -33.83 1.68
C SER A 406 1.92 -34.58 2.52
N GLU A 407 2.25 -35.79 2.99
CA GLU A 407 1.29 -36.75 3.60
C GLU A 407 0.58 -36.17 4.83
N MET A 408 1.35 -35.58 5.74
CA MET A 408 0.79 -34.98 6.97
C MET A 408 -0.25 -33.89 6.62
N TRP A 409 0.00 -33.09 5.61
CA TRP A 409 -0.90 -32.00 5.20
C TRP A 409 -2.20 -32.57 4.59
N LYS A 410 -2.10 -33.63 3.78
CA LYS A 410 -3.26 -34.34 3.21
C LYS A 410 -4.15 -34.94 4.30
N GLU A 411 -3.57 -35.65 5.26
CA GLU A 411 -4.31 -36.25 6.39
C GLU A 411 -5.05 -35.18 7.21
N LYS A 412 -4.37 -34.06 7.51
CA LYS A 412 -4.98 -32.94 8.22
C LYS A 412 -6.10 -32.28 7.42
N ALA A 413 -5.93 -32.08 6.11
CA ALA A 413 -6.97 -31.54 5.25
C ALA A 413 -8.23 -32.40 5.25
N GLU A 414 -8.10 -33.72 5.11
CA GLU A 414 -9.26 -34.63 5.16
C GLU A 414 -9.94 -34.64 6.54
N THR A 415 -9.18 -34.50 7.62
CA THR A 415 -9.75 -34.39 8.99
C THR A 415 -10.58 -33.12 9.12
N VAL A 416 -10.06 -31.96 8.66
CA VAL A 416 -10.77 -30.67 8.70
C VAL A 416 -12.00 -30.69 7.80
N LYS A 417 -11.88 -31.26 6.61
CA LYS A 417 -13.01 -31.42 5.67
C LYS A 417 -14.15 -32.24 6.30
N GLN A 418 -13.81 -33.34 6.99
CA GLN A 418 -14.82 -34.13 7.66
C GLN A 418 -15.46 -33.36 8.82
N ALA A 419 -14.67 -32.69 9.66
CA ALA A 419 -15.16 -31.87 10.77
C ALA A 419 -16.10 -30.75 10.25
N TRP A 420 -15.75 -30.08 9.15
CA TRP A 420 -16.58 -29.05 8.53
C TRP A 420 -17.91 -29.63 8.02
N ARG A 421 -17.86 -30.80 7.36
CA ARG A 421 -19.07 -31.49 6.86
C ARG A 421 -19.99 -31.91 8.00
N ASP A 422 -19.46 -32.51 9.04
CA ASP A 422 -20.23 -32.97 10.19
C ASP A 422 -20.85 -31.82 10.96
N ARG A 423 -20.19 -30.66 10.98
CA ARG A 423 -20.66 -29.49 11.71
C ARG A 423 -21.66 -28.63 10.95
N PHE A 424 -21.49 -28.43 9.63
CA PHE A 424 -22.22 -27.41 8.88
C PHE A 424 -23.04 -27.94 7.72
N LEU A 425 -22.80 -29.17 7.24
CA LEU A 425 -23.55 -29.74 6.12
C LEU A 425 -24.63 -30.69 6.66
N HIS A 426 -25.88 -30.30 6.48
CA HIS A 426 -27.04 -31.09 6.85
C HIS A 426 -27.83 -31.51 5.61
N ASP A 427 -28.79 -32.48 5.74
CA ASP A 427 -29.63 -32.95 4.66
C ASP A 427 -30.44 -31.84 3.95
N ALA A 428 -30.66 -30.70 4.62
CA ALA A 428 -31.31 -29.51 4.09
C ALA A 428 -30.38 -28.52 3.41
N GLY A 429 -29.06 -28.80 3.32
CA GLY A 429 -28.03 -27.91 2.81
C GLY A 429 -27.17 -27.31 3.92
N LEU A 430 -26.40 -26.28 3.59
CA LEU A 430 -25.55 -25.54 4.54
C LEU A 430 -26.40 -24.79 5.57
N GLU A 431 -26.04 -24.92 6.85
CA GLU A 431 -26.68 -24.18 7.93
C GLU A 431 -26.54 -22.66 7.69
N GLY A 432 -27.61 -22.08 7.22
CA GLY A 432 -27.82 -20.63 7.25
C GLY A 432 -27.30 -19.82 6.06
N TYR A 433 -26.44 -20.31 5.14
CA TYR A 433 -25.88 -19.43 4.12
C TYR A 433 -25.49 -20.03 2.79
N GLN A 434 -25.65 -19.19 1.76
CA GLN A 434 -24.98 -19.31 0.50
C GLN A 434 -23.63 -18.58 0.59
N THR A 435 -22.55 -19.30 0.77
CA THR A 435 -21.21 -18.79 0.48
C THR A 435 -21.08 -18.69 -1.03
N PHE A 436 -20.67 -17.53 -1.52
CA PHE A 436 -20.34 -17.32 -2.92
C PHE A 436 -18.89 -17.69 -3.19
#